data_273fa36f8d2bad1efe98beaa33eed533
#
_entry.id   273fa36f8d2bad1efe98beaa33eed533
#
_cell.length_a   1.000
_cell.length_b   1.000
_cell.length_c   1.000
_cell.angle_alpha   90.00
_cell.angle_beta   90.00
_cell.angle_gamma   90.00
#
_symmetry.space_group_name_H-M   'P 1'
#
loop_
_entity.id
_entity.type
_entity.pdbx_description
1 polymer ?
#
loop_
_entity_poly.entity_id
_entity_poly.type
_entity_poly.pdbx_seq_one_letter_code
_entity_poly.pdbx_strand_id
1 'polypeptide(L)'
;MRDFDFIVSPAKLLTPEIVQMVSSIHEHKGKQELFLEANVDELKTLLEVALVQSTGASNRIEGIFTSDKRLEELVSQKAEPRNRSEQEIAGYREVLSTIYEGYEYINPRPNIILQLHRDLYSYSQGSAGGSYKNSDNVIAETDAEGHQKACFIPVPAFQTAEAMEELCARFLEAWEADRIDKLVLIPMFILDFLCIHPFNDGNGRMSRLLTLLLFYKAGYIVGKYVSMEMLIEKTKETYYEALQASSTGWHEGENSYEPFVKYYLGIILKAYNEFESRVEHLKYHNLSKPDRIKTVIDNKVGAGPSTGYVRI
;
A
#
# COMPACT_ATOMS: atom_id res chain seq x y z
N MET A 1 -23.78 15.40 -0.85
CA MET A 1 -22.57 14.62 -1.12
C MET A 1 -21.46 15.14 -0.22
N ARG A 2 -20.54 14.25 0.24
CA ARG A 2 -19.37 14.66 1.04
C ARG A 2 -18.49 15.64 0.26
N ASP A 3 -18.00 16.68 0.91
CA ASP A 3 -16.94 17.54 0.37
C ASP A 3 -15.56 16.90 0.70
N PHE A 4 -14.75 16.63 -0.33
CA PHE A 4 -13.42 16.06 -0.18
C PHE A 4 -12.38 17.17 -0.06
N ASP A 5 -12.06 17.55 1.18
CA ASP A 5 -11.06 18.59 1.47
C ASP A 5 -9.68 17.99 1.71
N PHE A 6 -8.87 17.92 0.67
CA PHE A 6 -7.47 17.48 0.73
C PHE A 6 -6.47 18.65 0.85
N ILE A 7 -6.95 19.88 1.00
CA ILE A 7 -6.09 21.07 1.06
C ILE A 7 -6.01 21.64 2.48
N VAL A 8 -7.14 21.77 3.17
CA VAL A 8 -7.22 22.37 4.50
C VAL A 8 -7.25 21.31 5.61
N SER A 9 -8.04 20.26 5.44
CA SER A 9 -8.16 19.18 6.44
C SER A 9 -6.84 18.50 6.81
N PRO A 10 -5.88 18.26 5.88
CA PRO A 10 -4.61 17.63 6.23
C PRO A 10 -3.77 18.43 7.22
N ALA A 11 -3.89 19.74 7.26
CA ALA A 11 -3.14 20.57 8.22
C ALA A 11 -3.46 20.21 9.68
N LYS A 12 -4.68 19.72 9.96
CA LYS A 12 -5.11 19.27 11.29
C LYS A 12 -4.48 17.93 11.69
N LEU A 13 -3.98 17.16 10.73
CA LEU A 13 -3.35 15.85 10.95
C LEU A 13 -1.87 15.95 11.29
N LEU A 14 -1.22 17.13 11.15
CA LEU A 14 0.20 17.31 11.38
C LEU A 14 0.51 17.37 12.88
N THR A 15 0.20 16.30 13.60
CA THR A 15 0.61 16.10 14.99
C THR A 15 2.12 15.87 15.08
N PRO A 16 2.77 16.14 16.24
CA PRO A 16 4.20 15.87 16.41
C PRO A 16 4.60 14.45 16.04
N GLU A 17 3.75 13.46 16.32
CA GLU A 17 3.96 12.05 15.98
C GLU A 17 3.97 11.83 14.46
N ILE A 18 2.96 12.33 13.74
CA ILE A 18 2.88 12.21 12.27
C ILE A 18 4.08 12.92 11.61
N VAL A 19 4.43 14.13 12.09
CA VAL A 19 5.60 14.85 11.56
C VAL A 19 6.88 14.06 11.76
N GLN A 20 7.08 13.41 12.93
CA GLN A 20 8.23 12.57 13.18
C GLN A 20 8.26 11.35 12.26
N MET A 21 7.12 10.66 12.06
CA MET A 21 7.03 9.51 11.15
C MET A 21 7.35 9.91 9.70
N VAL A 22 6.78 11.01 9.22
CA VAL A 22 7.04 11.56 7.89
C VAL A 22 8.52 11.89 7.71
N SER A 23 9.14 12.60 8.68
CA SER A 23 10.57 12.92 8.64
C SER A 23 11.44 11.67 8.57
N SER A 24 11.12 10.63 9.36
CA SER A 24 11.86 9.37 9.35
C SER A 24 11.72 8.66 7.99
N ILE A 25 10.54 8.66 7.38
CA ILE A 25 10.33 8.05 6.06
C ILE A 25 11.14 8.79 4.99
N HIS A 26 11.20 10.11 5.03
CA HIS A 26 12.03 10.90 4.11
C HIS A 26 13.52 10.58 4.25
N GLU A 27 14.01 10.39 5.48
CA GLU A 27 15.39 9.98 5.73
C GLU A 27 15.69 8.61 5.10
N HIS A 28 14.81 7.62 5.34
CA HIS A 28 14.94 6.28 4.75
C HIS A 28 14.86 6.31 3.21
N LYS A 29 13.97 7.15 2.64
CA LYS A 29 13.89 7.34 1.19
C LYS A 29 15.21 7.81 0.62
N GLY A 30 15.85 8.83 1.22
CA GLY A 30 17.16 9.31 0.78
C GLY A 30 18.25 8.24 0.87
N LYS A 31 18.25 7.41 1.91
CA LYS A 31 19.16 6.25 2.03
C LYS A 31 18.90 5.21 0.96
N GLN A 32 17.63 4.92 0.64
CA GLN A 32 17.26 3.95 -0.39
C GLN A 32 17.84 4.32 -1.75
N GLU A 33 17.81 5.58 -2.16
CA GLU A 33 18.35 6.04 -3.43
C GLU A 33 19.83 5.65 -3.60
N LEU A 34 20.65 5.79 -2.55
CA LEU A 34 22.04 5.38 -2.54
C LEU A 34 22.22 3.86 -2.69
N PHE A 35 21.28 3.06 -2.18
CA PHE A 35 21.35 1.59 -2.32
C PHE A 35 20.96 1.12 -3.71
N LEU A 36 19.99 1.77 -4.35
CA LEU A 36 19.51 1.39 -5.68
C LEU A 36 20.60 1.53 -6.74
N GLU A 37 21.47 2.52 -6.62
CA GLU A 37 22.59 2.75 -7.54
C GLU A 37 23.69 1.69 -7.41
N ALA A 38 23.83 1.06 -6.24
CA ALA A 38 24.98 0.22 -5.91
C ALA A 38 24.79 -1.29 -6.15
N ASN A 39 23.54 -1.82 -6.28
CA ASN A 39 23.27 -3.27 -6.15
C ASN A 39 22.14 -3.77 -7.08
N VAL A 40 22.26 -3.60 -8.38
CA VAL A 40 21.20 -3.87 -9.38
C VAL A 40 20.74 -5.34 -9.41
N ASP A 41 21.67 -6.31 -9.33
CA ASP A 41 21.32 -7.74 -9.46
C ASP A 41 20.59 -8.29 -8.21
N GLU A 42 20.99 -7.82 -7.04
CA GLU A 42 20.37 -8.22 -5.75
C GLU A 42 18.96 -7.65 -5.62
N LEU A 43 18.75 -6.44 -6.10
CA LEU A 43 17.44 -5.78 -6.13
C LEU A 43 16.44 -6.51 -7.03
N LYS A 44 16.90 -7.13 -8.13
CA LYS A 44 16.03 -7.91 -9.01
C LYS A 44 15.41 -9.11 -8.26
N THR A 45 16.21 -9.82 -7.48
CA THR A 45 15.71 -10.95 -6.67
C THR A 45 14.71 -10.47 -5.62
N LEU A 46 14.96 -9.34 -4.95
CA LEU A 46 14.01 -8.78 -3.98
C LEU A 46 12.67 -8.39 -4.64
N LEU A 47 12.74 -7.82 -5.84
CA LEU A 47 11.56 -7.44 -6.62
C LEU A 47 10.71 -8.66 -7.00
N GLU A 48 11.33 -9.74 -7.48
CA GLU A 48 10.63 -10.98 -7.83
C GLU A 48 9.95 -11.61 -6.62
N VAL A 49 10.65 -11.67 -5.49
CA VAL A 49 10.10 -12.18 -4.22
C VAL A 49 8.95 -11.30 -3.72
N ALA A 50 9.12 -9.98 -3.75
CA ALA A 50 8.08 -9.05 -3.32
C ALA A 50 6.82 -9.15 -4.18
N LEU A 51 6.96 -9.36 -5.50
CA LEU A 51 5.82 -9.54 -6.41
C LEU A 51 4.98 -10.77 -6.03
N VAL A 52 5.63 -11.91 -5.74
CA VAL A 52 4.95 -13.13 -5.28
C VAL A 52 4.28 -12.90 -3.93
N GLN A 53 4.99 -12.30 -2.99
CA GLN A 53 4.48 -12.02 -1.64
C GLN A 53 3.29 -11.06 -1.66
N SER A 54 3.37 -9.96 -2.41
CA SER A 54 2.32 -8.96 -2.55
C SER A 54 1.06 -9.56 -3.17
N THR A 55 1.23 -10.32 -4.27
CA THR A 55 0.12 -11.00 -4.93
C THR A 55 -0.57 -11.99 -3.99
N GLY A 56 0.19 -12.81 -3.28
CA GLY A 56 -0.35 -13.78 -2.34
C GLY A 56 -1.05 -13.13 -1.15
N ALA A 57 -0.38 -12.19 -0.49
CA ALA A 57 -0.88 -11.54 0.73
C ALA A 57 -2.16 -10.74 0.47
N SER A 58 -2.21 -9.93 -0.59
CA SER A 58 -3.40 -9.15 -0.91
C SER A 58 -4.63 -10.01 -1.17
N ASN A 59 -4.46 -11.16 -1.81
CA ASN A 59 -5.57 -12.10 -2.05
C ASN A 59 -5.96 -12.84 -0.76
N ARG A 60 -5.02 -13.25 0.09
CA ARG A 60 -5.32 -13.91 1.38
C ARG A 60 -6.06 -12.99 2.36
N ILE A 61 -5.80 -11.69 2.34
CA ILE A 61 -6.59 -10.71 3.13
C ILE A 61 -8.08 -10.82 2.78
N GLU A 62 -8.41 -11.06 1.51
CA GLU A 62 -9.79 -11.23 1.01
C GLU A 62 -10.31 -12.69 1.08
N GLY A 63 -9.55 -13.60 1.69
CA GLY A 63 -9.97 -15.00 1.79
C GLY A 63 -9.76 -15.82 0.52
N ILE A 64 -8.93 -15.35 -0.41
CA ILE A 64 -8.60 -16.03 -1.66
C ILE A 64 -7.26 -16.74 -1.51
N PHE A 65 -7.24 -18.05 -1.64
CA PHE A 65 -6.10 -18.91 -1.33
C PHE A 65 -5.71 -19.82 -2.49
N THR A 66 -4.40 -20.09 -2.58
CA THR A 66 -3.82 -21.21 -3.34
C THR A 66 -2.58 -21.72 -2.58
N SER A 67 -2.00 -22.85 -3.00
CA SER A 67 -0.75 -23.34 -2.39
C SER A 67 0.44 -22.44 -2.76
N ASP A 68 1.46 -22.39 -1.90
CA ASP A 68 2.66 -21.56 -2.13
C ASP A 68 3.34 -21.90 -3.46
N LYS A 69 3.48 -23.22 -3.77
CA LYS A 69 4.01 -23.67 -5.04
C LYS A 69 3.18 -23.15 -6.23
N ARG A 70 1.87 -23.20 -6.10
CA ARG A 70 0.98 -22.76 -7.17
C ARG A 70 0.97 -21.25 -7.32
N LEU A 71 1.08 -20.52 -6.21
CA LEU A 71 1.25 -19.07 -6.21
C LEU A 71 2.51 -18.67 -6.98
N GLU A 72 3.63 -19.33 -6.72
CA GLU A 72 4.89 -19.08 -7.42
C GLU A 72 4.76 -19.38 -8.93
N GLU A 73 4.14 -20.51 -9.32
CA GLU A 73 3.88 -20.85 -10.72
C GLU A 73 3.01 -19.77 -11.41
N LEU A 74 1.95 -19.29 -10.74
CA LEU A 74 1.04 -18.27 -11.28
C LEU A 74 1.76 -16.92 -11.45
N VAL A 75 2.59 -16.53 -10.49
CA VAL A 75 3.21 -15.20 -10.49
C VAL A 75 4.49 -15.18 -11.33
N SER A 76 5.45 -16.06 -11.03
CA SER A 76 6.76 -16.04 -11.69
C SER A 76 6.76 -16.68 -13.07
N GLN A 77 5.99 -17.75 -13.28
CA GLN A 77 5.94 -18.48 -14.55
C GLN A 77 4.73 -18.13 -15.41
N LYS A 78 3.83 -17.27 -14.92
CA LYS A 78 2.57 -16.89 -15.59
C LYS A 78 1.74 -18.10 -16.02
N ALA A 79 1.70 -19.15 -15.17
CA ALA A 79 0.94 -20.36 -15.44
C ALA A 79 -0.57 -20.05 -15.56
N GLU A 80 -1.28 -20.78 -16.41
CA GLU A 80 -2.71 -20.63 -16.59
C GLU A 80 -3.50 -20.95 -15.31
N PRO A 81 -4.45 -20.08 -14.90
CA PRO A 81 -5.28 -20.32 -13.73
C PRO A 81 -6.29 -21.44 -13.95
N ARG A 82 -6.48 -22.31 -12.94
CA ARG A 82 -7.30 -23.52 -13.00
C ARG A 82 -8.69 -23.37 -12.36
N ASN A 83 -8.86 -22.38 -11.51
CA ASN A 83 -10.09 -22.13 -10.77
C ASN A 83 -10.26 -20.63 -10.49
N ARG A 84 -11.41 -20.26 -9.90
CA ARG A 84 -11.74 -18.86 -9.61
C ARG A 84 -10.69 -18.17 -8.75
N SER A 85 -10.23 -18.79 -7.66
CA SER A 85 -9.21 -18.19 -6.80
C SER A 85 -7.92 -17.89 -7.56
N GLU A 86 -7.46 -18.82 -8.40
CA GLU A 86 -6.27 -18.62 -9.22
C GLU A 86 -6.48 -17.54 -10.31
N GLN A 87 -7.69 -17.41 -10.85
CA GLN A 87 -8.05 -16.34 -11.79
C GLN A 87 -7.94 -14.97 -11.14
N GLU A 88 -8.43 -14.83 -9.91
CA GLU A 88 -8.35 -13.60 -9.13
C GLU A 88 -6.90 -13.26 -8.74
N ILE A 89 -6.10 -14.26 -8.38
CA ILE A 89 -4.66 -14.12 -8.12
C ILE A 89 -3.90 -13.66 -9.38
N ALA A 90 -4.19 -14.30 -10.53
CA ALA A 90 -3.56 -13.93 -11.80
C ALA A 90 -3.92 -12.51 -12.23
N GLY A 91 -5.18 -12.10 -12.08
CA GLY A 91 -5.60 -10.73 -12.35
C GLY A 91 -4.91 -9.71 -11.46
N TYR A 92 -4.78 -9.97 -10.16
CA TYR A 92 -4.04 -9.11 -9.25
C TYR A 92 -2.57 -8.95 -9.68
N ARG A 93 -1.89 -10.06 -10.03
CA ARG A 93 -0.53 -10.05 -10.57
C ARG A 93 -0.39 -9.14 -11.79
N GLU A 94 -1.32 -9.22 -12.76
CA GLU A 94 -1.27 -8.39 -13.97
C GLU A 94 -1.34 -6.90 -13.64
N VAL A 95 -2.29 -6.50 -12.80
CA VAL A 95 -2.42 -5.10 -12.39
C VAL A 95 -1.19 -4.63 -11.62
N LEU A 96 -0.68 -5.46 -10.70
CA LEU A 96 0.52 -5.13 -9.94
C LEU A 96 1.75 -4.98 -10.84
N SER A 97 1.92 -5.87 -11.84
CA SER A 97 3.00 -5.77 -12.84
C SER A 97 2.86 -4.49 -13.68
N THR A 98 1.65 -4.16 -14.13
CA THR A 98 1.37 -2.91 -14.85
C THR A 98 1.75 -1.68 -14.02
N ILE A 99 1.44 -1.69 -12.72
CA ILE A 99 1.84 -0.62 -11.80
C ILE A 99 3.36 -0.57 -11.66
N TYR A 100 4.04 -1.70 -11.48
CA TYR A 100 5.49 -1.75 -11.32
C TYR A 100 6.24 -1.15 -12.53
N GLU A 101 5.73 -1.40 -13.73
CA GLU A 101 6.34 -0.97 -14.99
C GLU A 101 5.96 0.45 -15.40
N GLY A 102 4.73 0.90 -15.05
CA GLY A 102 4.13 2.10 -15.63
C GLY A 102 3.59 3.14 -14.65
N TYR A 103 3.87 3.05 -13.33
CA TYR A 103 3.30 3.95 -12.32
C TYR A 103 3.48 5.44 -12.62
N GLU A 104 4.54 5.84 -13.29
CA GLU A 104 4.82 7.23 -13.65
C GLU A 104 3.74 7.82 -14.56
N TYR A 105 3.19 7.01 -15.46
CA TYR A 105 2.22 7.40 -16.48
C TYR A 105 0.76 7.17 -16.07
N ILE A 106 0.52 6.40 -14.99
CA ILE A 106 -0.81 6.07 -14.50
C ILE A 106 -1.29 7.14 -13.52
N ASN A 107 -2.35 7.87 -13.87
CA ASN A 107 -2.98 8.83 -12.96
C ASN A 107 -4.27 8.24 -12.37
N PRO A 108 -4.60 8.52 -11.09
CA PRO A 108 -5.78 7.99 -10.43
C PRO A 108 -7.06 8.74 -10.86
N ARG A 109 -7.40 8.63 -12.15
CA ARG A 109 -8.65 9.16 -12.72
C ARG A 109 -9.71 8.06 -12.74
N PRO A 110 -11.01 8.39 -12.70
CA PRO A 110 -12.10 7.42 -12.66
C PRO A 110 -12.01 6.35 -13.75
N ASN A 111 -11.78 6.76 -15.00
CA ASN A 111 -11.63 5.84 -16.14
C ASN A 111 -10.43 4.90 -16.02
N ILE A 112 -9.34 5.35 -15.43
CA ILE A 112 -8.13 4.54 -15.19
C ILE A 112 -8.39 3.55 -14.04
N ILE A 113 -9.05 3.98 -12.96
CA ILE A 113 -9.43 3.09 -11.87
C ILE A 113 -10.38 2.00 -12.37
N LEU A 114 -11.34 2.33 -13.23
CA LEU A 114 -12.22 1.37 -13.91
C LEU A 114 -11.43 0.40 -14.80
N GLN A 115 -10.41 0.90 -15.52
CA GLN A 115 -9.54 0.05 -16.34
C GLN A 115 -8.74 -0.94 -15.48
N LEU A 116 -8.08 -0.46 -14.41
CA LEU A 116 -7.35 -1.33 -13.49
C LEU A 116 -8.26 -2.38 -12.83
N HIS A 117 -9.50 -2.00 -12.50
CA HIS A 117 -10.50 -2.94 -12.00
C HIS A 117 -10.94 -3.97 -13.06
N ARG A 118 -11.04 -3.57 -14.32
CA ARG A 118 -11.29 -4.52 -15.43
C ARG A 118 -10.15 -5.52 -15.57
N ASP A 119 -8.92 -5.03 -15.49
CA ASP A 119 -7.72 -5.86 -15.62
C ASP A 119 -7.58 -6.83 -14.45
N LEU A 120 -8.00 -6.43 -13.23
CA LEU A 120 -8.06 -7.28 -12.04
C LEU A 120 -8.94 -8.52 -12.27
N TYR A 121 -9.96 -8.41 -13.11
CA TYR A 121 -10.89 -9.51 -13.45
C TYR A 121 -10.69 -10.09 -14.86
N SER A 122 -9.57 -9.79 -15.53
CA SER A 122 -9.31 -10.20 -16.91
C SER A 122 -9.31 -11.71 -17.13
N TYR A 123 -9.01 -12.49 -16.11
CA TYR A 123 -9.05 -13.97 -16.15
C TYR A 123 -10.40 -14.54 -15.74
N SER A 124 -11.33 -13.75 -15.23
CA SER A 124 -12.63 -14.21 -14.74
C SER A 124 -13.67 -14.16 -15.83
N GLN A 125 -14.26 -15.32 -16.18
CA GLN A 125 -15.35 -15.37 -17.16
C GLN A 125 -16.63 -14.76 -16.58
N GLY A 126 -17.22 -13.79 -17.29
CA GLY A 126 -18.51 -13.20 -16.95
C GLY A 126 -18.49 -12.22 -15.79
N SER A 127 -17.33 -11.76 -15.34
CA SER A 127 -17.24 -10.78 -14.29
C SER A 127 -17.54 -9.36 -14.80
N ALA A 128 -18.18 -8.55 -13.95
CA ALA A 128 -18.47 -7.14 -14.21
C ALA A 128 -17.26 -6.23 -13.88
N GLY A 129 -16.01 -6.67 -14.18
CA GLY A 129 -14.82 -5.85 -14.02
C GLY A 129 -14.93 -4.56 -14.85
N GLY A 130 -14.47 -3.45 -14.28
CA GLY A 130 -14.46 -2.14 -14.98
C GLY A 130 -15.78 -1.39 -14.98
N SER A 131 -16.70 -1.74 -14.08
CA SER A 131 -17.97 -1.03 -13.86
C SER A 131 -18.17 -0.72 -12.38
N TYR A 132 -18.75 0.41 -12.08
CA TYR A 132 -19.18 0.71 -10.71
C TYR A 132 -20.30 -0.24 -10.28
N LYS A 133 -20.50 -0.36 -8.98
CA LYS A 133 -21.56 -1.17 -8.38
C LYS A 133 -22.94 -0.72 -8.87
N ASN A 134 -23.80 -1.70 -9.06
CA ASN A 134 -25.17 -1.52 -9.54
C ASN A 134 -26.23 -1.74 -8.44
N SER A 135 -25.80 -2.12 -7.25
CA SER A 135 -26.63 -2.28 -6.05
C SER A 135 -25.88 -1.78 -4.83
N ASP A 136 -26.62 -1.35 -3.83
CA ASP A 136 -26.03 -0.92 -2.57
C ASP A 136 -25.39 -2.11 -1.86
N ASN A 137 -24.24 -1.87 -1.26
CA ASN A 137 -23.51 -2.85 -0.46
C ASN A 137 -23.39 -2.37 0.99
N VAL A 138 -23.18 -3.31 1.89
CA VAL A 138 -22.96 -3.08 3.31
C VAL A 138 -21.67 -3.77 3.68
N ILE A 139 -20.79 -3.06 4.37
CA ILE A 139 -19.59 -3.65 4.97
C ILE A 139 -20.02 -4.17 6.34
N ALA A 140 -19.97 -5.50 6.51
CA ALA A 140 -20.37 -6.18 7.73
C ALA A 140 -19.20 -6.98 8.30
N GLU A 141 -19.15 -7.03 9.61
CA GLU A 141 -18.27 -7.91 10.38
C GLU A 141 -19.07 -9.14 10.83
N THR A 142 -18.45 -10.31 10.78
CA THR A 142 -19.08 -11.53 11.27
C THR A 142 -18.46 -11.86 12.61
N ASP A 143 -19.26 -11.93 13.66
CA ASP A 143 -18.82 -12.33 15.01
C ASP A 143 -18.49 -13.83 15.08
N ALA A 144 -17.97 -14.27 16.24
CA ALA A 144 -17.61 -15.67 16.48
C ALA A 144 -18.82 -16.63 16.42
N GLU A 145 -20.02 -16.11 16.61
CA GLU A 145 -21.29 -16.83 16.57
C GLU A 145 -21.90 -16.85 15.16
N GLY A 146 -21.29 -16.15 14.17
CA GLY A 146 -21.74 -16.11 12.77
C GLY A 146 -22.77 -15.03 12.46
N HIS A 147 -23.07 -14.12 13.41
CA HIS A 147 -23.97 -12.99 13.15
C HIS A 147 -23.24 -11.89 12.40
N GLN A 148 -23.90 -11.32 11.41
CA GLN A 148 -23.40 -10.18 10.67
C GLN A 148 -23.84 -8.87 11.31
N LYS A 149 -22.88 -8.02 11.68
CA LYS A 149 -23.11 -6.66 12.16
C LYS A 149 -22.60 -5.69 11.12
N ALA A 150 -23.48 -4.81 10.63
CA ALA A 150 -23.07 -3.73 9.72
C ALA A 150 -22.06 -2.81 10.43
N CYS A 151 -20.86 -2.67 9.87
CA CYS A 151 -19.81 -1.79 10.38
C CYS A 151 -19.81 -0.44 9.66
N PHE A 152 -20.14 -0.45 8.37
CA PHE A 152 -20.17 0.76 7.55
C PHE A 152 -21.14 0.60 6.37
N ILE A 153 -21.87 1.66 6.03
CA ILE A 153 -22.73 1.72 4.85
C ILE A 153 -22.06 2.63 3.83
N PRO A 154 -21.52 2.09 2.73
CA PRO A 154 -20.88 2.89 1.69
C PRO A 154 -21.84 3.84 0.96
N VAL A 155 -21.28 4.70 0.10
CA VAL A 155 -22.05 5.56 -0.79
C VAL A 155 -23.03 4.71 -1.63
N PRO A 156 -24.32 5.11 -1.78
CA PRO A 156 -25.28 4.38 -2.61
C PRO A 156 -24.83 4.22 -4.06
N ALA A 157 -25.26 3.13 -4.71
CA ALA A 157 -24.85 2.79 -6.07
C ALA A 157 -25.11 3.94 -7.07
N PHE A 158 -26.27 4.61 -6.98
CA PHE A 158 -26.62 5.68 -7.91
C PHE A 158 -25.78 6.96 -7.75
N GLN A 159 -25.09 7.15 -6.62
CA GLN A 159 -24.19 8.29 -6.36
C GLN A 159 -22.71 7.94 -6.57
N THR A 160 -22.38 6.65 -6.76
CA THR A 160 -21.00 6.18 -6.77
C THR A 160 -20.16 6.84 -7.87
N ALA A 161 -20.71 6.98 -9.09
CA ALA A 161 -19.97 7.58 -10.21
C ALA A 161 -19.59 9.04 -9.92
N GLU A 162 -20.54 9.84 -9.43
CA GLU A 162 -20.33 11.25 -9.09
C GLU A 162 -19.35 11.39 -7.92
N ALA A 163 -19.45 10.53 -6.89
CA ALA A 163 -18.53 10.53 -5.76
C ALA A 163 -17.09 10.20 -6.19
N MET A 164 -16.91 9.28 -7.12
CA MET A 164 -15.58 8.93 -7.65
C MET A 164 -14.99 10.04 -8.53
N GLU A 165 -15.80 10.73 -9.33
CA GLU A 165 -15.37 11.89 -10.11
C GLU A 165 -14.87 13.01 -9.18
N GLU A 166 -15.65 13.35 -8.16
CA GLU A 166 -15.29 14.41 -7.20
C GLU A 166 -14.05 14.00 -6.39
N LEU A 167 -14.00 12.77 -5.86
CA LEU A 167 -12.83 12.26 -5.11
C LEU A 167 -11.54 12.40 -5.94
N CYS A 168 -11.55 11.91 -7.17
CA CYS A 168 -10.37 11.94 -8.03
C CYS A 168 -9.97 13.36 -8.43
N ALA A 169 -10.94 14.23 -8.72
CA ALA A 169 -10.70 15.62 -9.08
C ALA A 169 -10.03 16.38 -7.93
N ARG A 170 -10.58 16.31 -6.72
CA ARG A 170 -10.03 16.97 -5.53
C ARG A 170 -8.67 16.43 -5.12
N PHE A 171 -8.49 15.12 -5.23
CA PHE A 171 -7.19 14.52 -4.95
C PHE A 171 -6.12 15.00 -5.93
N LEU A 172 -6.40 15.02 -7.24
CA LEU A 172 -5.46 15.50 -8.25
C LEU A 172 -5.14 16.98 -8.09
N GLU A 173 -6.13 17.81 -7.76
CA GLU A 173 -5.92 19.23 -7.43
C GLU A 173 -4.94 19.38 -6.25
N ALA A 174 -5.15 18.63 -5.16
CA ALA A 174 -4.26 18.66 -4.00
C ALA A 174 -2.87 18.07 -4.31
N TRP A 175 -2.82 17.06 -5.16
CA TRP A 175 -1.56 16.46 -5.62
C TRP A 175 -0.69 17.47 -6.39
N GLU A 176 -1.29 18.21 -7.32
CA GLU A 176 -0.63 19.23 -8.14
C GLU A 176 -0.28 20.49 -7.34
N ALA A 177 -1.12 20.86 -6.38
CA ALA A 177 -0.86 22.00 -5.49
C ALA A 177 0.38 21.81 -4.60
N ASP A 178 0.76 20.57 -4.33
CA ASP A 178 1.96 20.15 -3.57
C ASP A 178 2.16 20.86 -2.21
N ARG A 179 1.05 21.15 -1.54
CA ARG A 179 1.06 21.84 -0.24
C ARG A 179 1.13 20.88 0.94
N ILE A 180 0.75 19.62 0.73
CA ILE A 180 0.65 18.58 1.75
C ILE A 180 1.53 17.41 1.33
N ASP A 181 2.25 16.85 2.30
CA ASP A 181 3.08 15.68 2.07
C ASP A 181 2.24 14.51 1.51
N LYS A 182 2.74 13.88 0.46
CA LYS A 182 2.07 12.76 -0.22
C LYS A 182 1.87 11.56 0.71
N LEU A 183 2.72 11.41 1.73
CA LEU A 183 2.58 10.38 2.77
C LEU A 183 1.30 10.55 3.61
N VAL A 184 0.80 11.77 3.73
CA VAL A 184 -0.46 12.08 4.42
C VAL A 184 -1.62 12.05 3.43
N LEU A 185 -1.45 12.64 2.26
CA LEU A 185 -2.48 12.79 1.24
C LEU A 185 -2.96 11.42 0.69
N ILE A 186 -2.03 10.50 0.44
CA ILE A 186 -2.36 9.19 -0.15
C ILE A 186 -3.29 8.36 0.75
N PRO A 187 -3.00 8.13 2.04
CA PRO A 187 -3.92 7.38 2.90
C PRO A 187 -5.30 8.03 3.05
N MET A 188 -5.40 9.36 2.99
CA MET A 188 -6.71 10.04 3.00
C MET A 188 -7.54 9.66 1.77
N PHE A 189 -6.94 9.72 0.58
CA PHE A 189 -7.60 9.29 -0.66
C PHE A 189 -8.03 7.82 -0.61
N ILE A 190 -7.18 6.94 -0.09
CA ILE A 190 -7.48 5.51 0.03
C ILE A 190 -8.62 5.25 1.02
N LEU A 191 -8.68 5.97 2.14
CA LEU A 191 -9.80 5.89 3.07
C LEU A 191 -11.12 6.29 2.38
N ASP A 192 -11.13 7.44 1.70
CA ASP A 192 -12.33 7.92 1.01
C ASP A 192 -12.77 6.97 -0.12
N PHE A 193 -11.82 6.40 -0.87
CA PHE A 193 -12.09 5.34 -1.84
C PHE A 193 -12.77 4.12 -1.19
N LEU A 194 -12.27 3.68 -0.03
CA LEU A 194 -12.85 2.56 0.72
C LEU A 194 -14.23 2.89 1.29
N CYS A 195 -14.48 4.13 1.69
CA CYS A 195 -15.79 4.58 2.16
C CYS A 195 -16.80 4.73 1.02
N ILE A 196 -16.38 5.13 -0.18
CA ILE A 196 -17.24 5.10 -1.37
C ILE A 196 -17.57 3.65 -1.75
N HIS A 197 -16.56 2.76 -1.67
CA HIS A 197 -16.67 1.33 -1.99
C HIS A 197 -17.24 1.11 -3.38
N PRO A 198 -16.55 1.58 -4.45
CA PRO A 198 -17.17 1.83 -5.74
C PRO A 198 -17.55 0.57 -6.53
N PHE A 199 -17.08 -0.60 -6.16
CA PHE A 199 -17.28 -1.85 -6.90
C PHE A 199 -18.17 -2.83 -6.14
N ASN A 200 -18.79 -3.77 -6.86
CA ASN A 200 -19.50 -4.89 -6.24
C ASN A 200 -18.54 -5.84 -5.51
N ASP A 201 -17.31 -5.99 -6.01
CA ASP A 201 -16.24 -6.81 -5.44
C ASP A 201 -14.87 -6.22 -5.81
N GLY A 202 -13.80 -6.60 -5.07
CA GLY A 202 -12.43 -6.18 -5.36
C GLY A 202 -12.01 -4.81 -4.79
N ASN A 203 -12.84 -4.12 -4.01
CA ASN A 203 -12.52 -2.82 -3.45
C ASN A 203 -11.25 -2.84 -2.57
N GLY A 204 -11.10 -3.85 -1.72
CA GLY A 204 -9.91 -4.01 -0.88
C GLY A 204 -8.64 -4.25 -1.71
N ARG A 205 -8.68 -5.11 -2.71
CA ARG A 205 -7.55 -5.35 -3.63
C ARG A 205 -7.20 -4.08 -4.42
N MET A 206 -8.21 -3.39 -4.95
CA MET A 206 -8.02 -2.12 -5.66
C MET A 206 -7.44 -1.03 -4.76
N SER A 207 -7.88 -0.92 -3.52
CA SER A 207 -7.34 0.07 -2.58
C SER A 207 -5.84 -0.16 -2.32
N ARG A 208 -5.39 -1.42 -2.17
CA ARG A 208 -3.98 -1.76 -1.98
C ARG A 208 -3.15 -1.51 -3.25
N LEU A 209 -3.67 -1.85 -4.44
CA LEU A 209 -3.03 -1.53 -5.72
C LEU A 209 -2.90 -0.03 -5.94
N LEU A 210 -3.95 0.75 -5.64
CA LEU A 210 -3.92 2.21 -5.72
C LEU A 210 -2.94 2.81 -4.70
N THR A 211 -2.84 2.23 -3.51
CA THR A 211 -1.85 2.63 -2.50
C THR A 211 -0.43 2.51 -3.04
N LEU A 212 -0.08 1.35 -3.60
CA LEU A 212 1.24 1.15 -4.20
C LEU A 212 1.50 2.10 -5.37
N LEU A 213 0.54 2.22 -6.29
CA LEU A 213 0.62 3.14 -7.42
C LEU A 213 0.97 4.56 -6.96
N LEU A 214 0.23 5.08 -5.99
CA LEU A 214 0.38 6.46 -5.52
C LEU A 214 1.69 6.66 -4.74
N PHE A 215 2.09 5.71 -3.91
CA PHE A 215 3.38 5.79 -3.24
C PHE A 215 4.55 5.75 -4.23
N TYR A 216 4.49 4.90 -5.27
CA TYR A 216 5.53 4.86 -6.30
C TYR A 216 5.61 6.16 -7.09
N LYS A 217 4.47 6.75 -7.46
CA LYS A 217 4.41 8.08 -8.10
C LYS A 217 4.99 9.19 -7.21
N ALA A 218 4.86 9.07 -5.90
CA ALA A 218 5.46 10.00 -4.93
C ALA A 218 6.95 9.68 -4.64
N GLY A 219 7.52 8.66 -5.29
CA GLY A 219 8.92 8.26 -5.14
C GLY A 219 9.20 7.35 -3.95
N TYR A 220 8.17 6.82 -3.26
CA TYR A 220 8.34 5.85 -2.18
C TYR A 220 8.24 4.43 -2.73
N ILE A 221 9.33 3.95 -3.35
CA ILE A 221 9.33 2.69 -4.11
C ILE A 221 9.73 1.46 -3.29
N VAL A 222 9.87 1.59 -1.98
CA VAL A 222 10.24 0.48 -1.08
C VAL A 222 9.32 -0.73 -1.22
N GLY A 223 8.03 -0.51 -1.53
CA GLY A 223 7.04 -1.56 -1.77
C GLY A 223 7.35 -2.47 -2.96
N LYS A 224 8.26 -2.07 -3.87
CA LYS A 224 8.76 -2.95 -4.94
C LYS A 224 9.70 -4.05 -4.42
N TYR A 225 10.33 -3.86 -3.27
CA TYR A 225 11.36 -4.74 -2.71
C TYR A 225 10.93 -5.42 -1.42
N VAL A 226 9.92 -4.86 -0.75
CA VAL A 226 9.31 -5.40 0.47
C VAL A 226 7.80 -5.34 0.32
N SER A 227 7.12 -6.47 0.39
CA SER A 227 5.67 -6.53 0.25
C SER A 227 4.95 -5.77 1.37
N MET A 228 4.35 -4.63 1.05
CA MET A 228 3.51 -3.89 1.97
C MET A 228 2.24 -4.68 2.31
N GLU A 229 1.68 -5.43 1.36
CA GLU A 229 0.50 -6.26 1.56
C GLU A 229 0.75 -7.40 2.54
N MET A 230 1.97 -7.97 2.54
CA MET A 230 2.35 -8.95 3.57
C MET A 230 2.44 -8.31 4.95
N LEU A 231 2.92 -7.08 5.06
CA LEU A 231 2.94 -6.35 6.32
C LEU A 231 1.52 -6.05 6.81
N ILE A 232 0.61 -5.67 5.90
CA ILE A 232 -0.82 -5.46 6.20
C ILE A 232 -1.48 -6.79 6.61
N GLU A 233 -1.22 -7.89 5.89
CA GLU A 233 -1.73 -9.22 6.25
C GLU A 233 -1.34 -9.63 7.68
N LYS A 234 -0.09 -9.41 8.07
CA LYS A 234 0.42 -9.71 9.41
C LYS A 234 -0.20 -8.82 10.50
N THR A 235 -0.74 -7.69 10.14
CA THR A 235 -1.38 -6.71 11.05
C THR A 235 -2.84 -6.45 10.66
N LYS A 236 -3.50 -7.48 10.13
CA LYS A 236 -4.84 -7.38 9.54
C LYS A 236 -5.87 -6.79 10.51
N GLU A 237 -5.84 -7.19 11.77
CA GLU A 237 -6.73 -6.68 12.82
C GLU A 237 -6.53 -5.16 13.00
N THR A 238 -5.29 -4.72 13.21
CA THR A 238 -4.96 -3.29 13.37
C THR A 238 -5.32 -2.47 12.13
N TYR A 239 -5.19 -3.06 10.92
CA TYR A 239 -5.64 -2.43 9.69
C TYR A 239 -7.14 -2.13 9.71
N TYR A 240 -7.96 -3.11 10.07
CA TYR A 240 -9.41 -2.94 10.12
C TYR A 240 -9.85 -2.04 11.28
N GLU A 241 -9.18 -2.10 12.43
CA GLU A 241 -9.41 -1.15 13.54
C GLU A 241 -9.15 0.30 13.11
N ALA A 242 -8.02 0.55 12.44
CA ALA A 242 -7.68 1.88 11.94
C ALA A 242 -8.67 2.38 10.87
N LEU A 243 -9.08 1.47 9.97
CA LEU A 243 -10.09 1.76 8.95
C LEU A 243 -11.44 2.11 9.57
N GLN A 244 -11.92 1.31 10.54
CA GLN A 244 -13.18 1.53 11.23
C GLN A 244 -13.16 2.85 12.03
N ALA A 245 -12.08 3.09 12.79
CA ALA A 245 -11.94 4.33 13.56
C ALA A 245 -11.96 5.57 12.65
N SER A 246 -11.36 5.47 11.45
CA SER A 246 -11.31 6.59 10.50
C SER A 246 -12.55 6.73 9.62
N SER A 247 -13.38 5.68 9.48
CA SER A 247 -14.64 5.76 8.71
C SER A 247 -15.84 6.20 9.55
N THR A 248 -15.74 6.17 10.88
CA THR A 248 -16.83 6.62 11.77
C THR A 248 -17.12 8.11 11.57
N GLY A 249 -18.37 8.48 11.31
CA GLY A 249 -18.78 9.85 11.02
C GLY A 249 -18.38 10.36 9.64
N TRP A 250 -18.00 9.44 8.71
CA TRP A 250 -17.50 9.83 7.39
C TRP A 250 -18.56 10.55 6.54
N HIS A 251 -19.82 10.13 6.57
CA HIS A 251 -20.90 10.76 5.80
C HIS A 251 -21.22 12.17 6.27
N GLU A 252 -21.07 12.42 7.56
CA GLU A 252 -21.30 13.70 8.22
C GLU A 252 -20.10 14.65 8.10
N GLY A 253 -18.94 14.17 7.61
CA GLY A 253 -17.71 14.96 7.57
C GLY A 253 -17.04 15.12 8.94
N GLU A 254 -17.43 14.30 9.92
CA GLU A 254 -16.93 14.34 11.31
C GLU A 254 -15.82 13.29 11.60
N ASN A 255 -15.47 12.50 10.60
CA ASN A 255 -14.44 11.46 10.72
C ASN A 255 -13.03 12.02 10.91
N SER A 256 -12.15 11.22 11.50
CA SER A 256 -10.72 11.52 11.60
C SER A 256 -9.91 10.61 10.67
N TYR A 257 -9.10 11.18 9.80
CA TYR A 257 -8.16 10.41 8.98
C TYR A 257 -6.95 9.91 9.78
N GLU A 258 -6.72 10.45 10.99
CA GLU A 258 -5.48 10.24 11.76
C GLU A 258 -5.15 8.76 12.01
N PRO A 259 -6.07 7.89 12.48
CA PRO A 259 -5.77 6.48 12.74
C PRO A 259 -5.27 5.75 11.48
N PHE A 260 -5.91 5.98 10.34
CA PHE A 260 -5.58 5.31 9.09
C PHE A 260 -4.28 5.85 8.47
N VAL A 261 -4.03 7.16 8.56
CA VAL A 261 -2.77 7.78 8.17
C VAL A 261 -1.61 7.23 9.00
N LYS A 262 -1.73 7.20 10.33
CA LYS A 262 -0.71 6.64 11.22
C LYS A 262 -0.43 5.17 10.92
N TYR A 263 -1.46 4.38 10.67
CA TYR A 263 -1.30 2.98 10.29
C TYR A 263 -0.42 2.84 9.03
N TYR A 264 -0.74 3.55 7.94
CA TYR A 264 0.04 3.48 6.71
C TYR A 264 1.47 4.00 6.86
N LEU A 265 1.68 5.09 7.59
CA LEU A 265 3.02 5.58 7.91
C LEU A 265 3.83 4.51 8.66
N GLY A 266 3.21 3.79 9.61
CA GLY A 266 3.81 2.67 10.32
C GLY A 266 4.19 1.52 9.39
N ILE A 267 3.34 1.15 8.43
CA ILE A 267 3.62 0.13 7.41
C ILE A 267 4.81 0.53 6.53
N ILE A 268 4.86 1.79 6.08
CA ILE A 268 5.97 2.29 5.25
C ILE A 268 7.29 2.29 6.02
N LEU A 269 7.31 2.76 7.26
CA LEU A 269 8.48 2.71 8.13
C LEU A 269 8.98 1.27 8.33
N LYS A 270 8.05 0.35 8.57
CA LYS A 270 8.39 -1.07 8.72
C LYS A 270 8.96 -1.65 7.42
N ALA A 271 8.41 -1.27 6.27
CA ALA A 271 8.92 -1.68 4.97
C ALA A 271 10.36 -1.17 4.74
N TYR A 272 10.67 0.08 5.05
CA TYR A 272 12.01 0.63 4.95
C TYR A 272 13.00 -0.07 5.89
N ASN A 273 12.63 -0.28 7.15
CA ASN A 273 13.48 -0.99 8.11
C ASN A 273 13.77 -2.43 7.66
N GLU A 274 12.77 -3.12 7.11
CA GLU A 274 12.95 -4.46 6.56
C GLU A 274 13.82 -4.46 5.30
N PHE A 275 13.66 -3.45 4.43
CA PHE A 275 14.50 -3.26 3.26
C PHE A 275 15.98 -3.06 3.64
N GLU A 276 16.28 -2.14 4.55
CA GLU A 276 17.64 -1.89 5.04
C GLU A 276 18.25 -3.16 5.62
N SER A 277 17.52 -3.90 6.45
CA SER A 277 17.98 -5.17 7.02
C SER A 277 18.31 -6.22 5.95
N ARG A 278 17.46 -6.35 4.91
CA ARG A 278 17.70 -7.29 3.80
C ARG A 278 18.94 -6.90 3.00
N VAL A 279 19.11 -5.61 2.70
CA VAL A 279 20.26 -5.10 1.94
C VAL A 279 21.56 -5.25 2.73
N GLU A 280 21.56 -4.98 4.04
CA GLU A 280 22.71 -5.25 4.88
C GLU A 280 23.09 -6.73 4.88
N HIS A 281 22.11 -7.63 4.97
CA HIS A 281 22.34 -9.08 4.94
C HIS A 281 23.00 -9.51 3.62
N LEU A 282 22.55 -8.96 2.49
CA LEU A 282 23.13 -9.23 1.17
C LEU A 282 24.59 -8.74 1.07
N LYS A 283 24.90 -7.54 1.58
CA LYS A 283 26.28 -7.03 1.64
C LYS A 283 27.20 -7.95 2.44
N TYR A 284 26.74 -8.45 3.59
CA TYR A 284 27.54 -9.36 4.42
C TYR A 284 27.71 -10.76 3.79
N HIS A 285 26.75 -11.21 2.97
CA HIS A 285 26.82 -12.54 2.34
C HIS A 285 27.91 -12.62 1.27
N ASN A 286 28.21 -11.51 0.60
CA ASN A 286 29.20 -11.41 -0.46
C ASN A 286 30.63 -11.13 0.06
N LEU A 287 30.81 -10.83 1.36
CA LEU A 287 32.10 -10.61 1.98
C LEU A 287 32.74 -11.93 2.48
N SER A 288 34.07 -12.05 2.38
CA SER A 288 34.76 -13.13 3.02
C SER A 288 34.60 -13.11 4.55
N LYS A 289 34.72 -14.26 5.22
CA LYS A 289 34.54 -14.34 6.68
C LYS A 289 35.43 -13.35 7.48
N PRO A 290 36.68 -13.07 7.11
CA PRO A 290 37.52 -12.02 7.73
C PRO A 290 36.94 -10.61 7.50
N ASP A 291 36.47 -10.32 6.30
CA ASP A 291 35.92 -8.99 5.95
C ASP A 291 34.62 -8.71 6.68
N ARG A 292 33.76 -9.73 6.87
CA ARG A 292 32.55 -9.63 7.70
C ARG A 292 32.88 -9.23 9.14
N ILE A 293 33.88 -9.90 9.74
CA ILE A 293 34.30 -9.60 11.11
C ILE A 293 34.85 -8.18 11.20
N LYS A 294 35.67 -7.76 10.24
CA LYS A 294 36.23 -6.41 10.18
C LYS A 294 35.10 -5.34 10.09
N THR A 295 34.14 -5.53 9.19
CA THR A 295 33.00 -4.58 9.01
C THR A 295 32.15 -4.48 10.28
N VAL A 296 31.88 -5.60 10.98
CA VAL A 296 31.17 -5.59 12.25
C VAL A 296 31.93 -4.84 13.36
N ILE A 297 33.25 -5.00 13.40
CA ILE A 297 34.09 -4.29 14.35
C ILE A 297 34.13 -2.79 14.03
N ASP A 298 34.36 -2.42 12.77
CA ASP A 298 34.42 -1.02 12.34
C ASP A 298 33.11 -0.28 12.59
N ASN A 299 31.96 -0.90 12.33
CA ASN A 299 30.64 -0.33 12.62
C ASN A 299 30.37 -0.19 14.14
N LYS A 300 30.86 -1.09 14.99
CA LYS A 300 30.72 -1.01 16.43
C LYS A 300 31.67 0.00 17.07
N VAL A 301 32.87 0.17 16.51
CA VAL A 301 33.89 1.11 17.01
C VAL A 301 33.60 2.54 16.53
N GLY A 302 33.00 2.71 15.31
CA GLY A 302 32.55 4.00 14.79
C GLY A 302 31.36 4.60 15.52
N ALA A 303 30.60 3.79 16.29
CA ALA A 303 29.45 4.21 17.08
C ALA A 303 29.82 4.58 18.55
N GLY A 304 31.10 4.66 18.90
CA GLY A 304 31.55 5.06 20.23
C GLY A 304 31.35 6.56 20.48
N PRO A 305 31.03 6.98 21.72
CA PRO A 305 30.79 8.38 22.04
C PRO A 305 32.00 9.23 21.72
N SER A 306 31.80 10.33 20.99
CA SER A 306 32.81 11.36 20.77
C SER A 306 33.21 11.94 22.12
N THR A 307 34.37 11.54 22.65
CA THR A 307 34.99 12.15 23.79
C THR A 307 35.46 13.56 23.38
N GLY A 308 34.66 14.55 23.75
CA GLY A 308 35.04 15.95 23.63
C GLY A 308 36.27 16.20 24.50
N TYR A 309 37.40 16.57 23.89
CA TYR A 309 38.55 17.15 24.59
C TYR A 309 38.16 18.52 25.08
N VAL A 310 37.99 18.66 26.40
CA VAL A 310 38.02 19.95 27.08
C VAL A 310 39.51 20.33 27.18
N ARG A 311 39.93 21.40 26.49
CA ARG A 311 41.21 22.08 26.75
C ARG A 311 41.04 22.93 27.99
N ILE A 312 41.88 22.70 28.97
CA ILE A 312 42.16 23.59 30.11
C ILE A 312 42.94 24.81 29.60
#